data_c981f225f1c18d8a4abc7992a39cc2fc
#
_entry.id   c981f225f1c18d8a4abc7992a39cc2fc
#
_cell.length_a   1.000
_cell.length_b   1.000
_cell.length_c   1.000
_cell.angle_alpha   90.00
_cell.angle_beta   90.00
_cell.angle_gamma   90.00
#
_symmetry.space_group_name_H-M   'P 1'
#
loop_
_entity.id
_entity.type
_entity.pdbx_description
1 polymer ?
#
loop_
_entity_poly.entity_id
_entity_poly.type
_entity_poly.pdbx_seq_one_letter_code
_entity_poly.pdbx_strand_id
1 'polypeptide(L)'
;MPVFILRRLGYSLLILLGITFITYLLLFMLPADPARQIAGRSATPEVVAGIRTQLGLDLPFYEQYGRYLAKLVQGDLGRSYIQRSEVAELIGSRLRPSLELMAAGIGFELLIGIGLGVIAALRRGGVADKILMAFSFIGVSAPQFIAAMLFLYFFAMQLGWFPLGGYGGPEHLLLPALTLGILGSGWYSRMVRSSMIEVLHQDFIRTARAKGLSRGRVILRHVLPNAIVPVIPMIGIDIGIFMGGLVVVESVFGWPGIGQLAWQAIQQVDIPVIVGVTTVSAVAIVLGNLLADLVIPLVDPRIDVKKH
;
A
#
# COMPACT_ATOMS: atom_id res chain seq x y z
N MET A 1 15.42 23.49 2.20
CA MET A 1 14.03 23.05 2.31
C MET A 1 13.17 23.42 1.09
N PRO A 2 12.94 24.72 0.70
CA PRO A 2 12.01 25.00 -0.42
C PRO A 2 12.44 24.37 -1.75
N VAL A 3 13.72 24.42 -2.10
CA VAL A 3 14.25 23.80 -3.35
C VAL A 3 14.08 22.27 -3.36
N PHE A 4 14.30 21.62 -2.23
CA PHE A 4 14.08 20.19 -2.05
C PHE A 4 12.61 19.81 -2.30
N ILE A 5 11.68 20.52 -1.67
CA ILE A 5 10.23 20.29 -1.83
C ILE A 5 9.82 20.53 -3.29
N LEU A 6 10.28 21.62 -3.91
CA LEU A 6 9.95 21.92 -5.31
C LEU A 6 10.46 20.85 -6.28
N ARG A 7 11.69 20.35 -6.07
CA ARG A 7 12.26 19.26 -6.86
C ARG A 7 11.49 17.96 -6.69
N ARG A 8 11.09 17.63 -5.45
CA ARG A 8 10.27 16.45 -5.15
C ARG A 8 8.89 16.54 -5.79
N LEU A 9 8.22 17.68 -5.71
CA LEU A 9 6.94 17.90 -6.39
C LEU A 9 7.09 17.77 -7.90
N GLY A 10 8.17 18.27 -8.50
CA GLY A 10 8.45 18.10 -9.92
C GLY A 10 8.61 16.61 -10.32
N TYR A 11 9.37 15.83 -9.56
CA TYR A 11 9.47 14.39 -9.78
C TYR A 11 8.14 13.66 -9.57
N SER A 12 7.38 14.04 -8.55
CA SER A 12 6.06 13.49 -8.29
C SER A 12 5.11 13.72 -9.46
N LEU A 13 5.10 14.92 -10.02
CA LEU A 13 4.30 15.24 -11.19
C LEU A 13 4.72 14.43 -12.42
N LEU A 14 6.02 14.28 -12.67
CA LEU A 14 6.53 13.45 -13.77
C LEU A 14 6.13 11.98 -13.60
N ILE A 15 6.21 11.46 -12.39
CA ILE A 15 5.79 10.08 -12.07
C ILE A 15 4.29 9.91 -12.33
N LEU A 16 3.46 10.82 -11.86
CA LEU A 16 2.01 10.78 -12.08
C LEU A 16 1.65 10.87 -13.56
N LEU A 17 2.29 11.76 -14.32
CA LEU A 17 2.11 11.84 -15.77
C LEU A 17 2.56 10.55 -16.47
N GLY A 18 3.68 9.96 -16.05
CA GLY A 18 4.16 8.69 -16.59
C GLY A 18 3.20 7.53 -16.31
N ILE A 19 2.70 7.42 -15.09
CA ILE A 19 1.74 6.36 -14.70
C ILE A 19 0.44 6.52 -15.47
N THR A 20 -0.13 7.73 -15.51
CA THR A 20 -1.39 7.97 -16.23
C THR A 20 -1.24 7.75 -17.72
N PHE A 21 -0.10 8.15 -18.32
CA PHE A 21 0.19 7.91 -19.72
C PHE A 21 0.29 6.41 -20.04
N ILE A 22 1.08 5.67 -19.27
CA ILE A 22 1.27 4.22 -19.49
C ILE A 22 -0.06 3.49 -19.29
N THR A 23 -0.80 3.83 -18.23
CA THR A 23 -2.11 3.21 -17.97
C THR A 23 -3.07 3.45 -19.10
N TYR A 24 -3.17 4.71 -19.57
CA TYR A 24 -4.06 5.07 -20.66
C TYR A 24 -3.63 4.43 -22.00
N LEU A 25 -2.33 4.36 -22.27
CA LEU A 25 -1.77 3.71 -23.45
C LEU A 25 -2.08 2.20 -23.46
N LEU A 26 -1.87 1.52 -22.34
CA LEU A 26 -2.17 0.08 -22.23
C LEU A 26 -3.65 -0.20 -22.46
N LEU A 27 -4.54 0.63 -21.92
CA LEU A 27 -5.99 0.49 -22.10
C LEU A 27 -6.41 0.80 -23.54
N PHE A 28 -5.78 1.79 -24.17
CA PHE A 28 -6.01 2.10 -25.59
C PHE A 28 -5.59 0.94 -26.52
N MET A 29 -4.54 0.20 -26.16
CA MET A 29 -4.05 -0.96 -26.90
C MET A 29 -4.85 -2.24 -26.65
N LEU A 30 -5.72 -2.28 -25.63
CA LEU A 30 -6.55 -3.45 -25.36
C LEU A 30 -7.53 -3.69 -26.51
N PRO A 31 -7.73 -4.95 -26.96
CA PRO A 31 -8.68 -5.29 -28.00
C PRO A 31 -10.14 -5.23 -27.51
N ALA A 32 -10.39 -4.61 -26.37
CA ALA A 32 -11.72 -4.41 -25.82
C ALA A 32 -12.33 -3.14 -26.41
N ASP A 33 -13.57 -3.23 -26.87
CA ASP A 33 -14.35 -2.09 -27.40
C ASP A 33 -15.32 -1.57 -26.33
N PRO A 34 -15.00 -0.47 -25.63
CA PRO A 34 -15.86 0.08 -24.61
C PRO A 34 -17.26 0.48 -25.14
N ALA A 35 -17.32 0.97 -26.38
CA ALA A 35 -18.58 1.33 -26.99
C ALA A 35 -19.50 0.12 -27.15
N ARG A 36 -18.94 -1.03 -27.50
CA ARG A 36 -19.70 -2.29 -27.62
C ARG A 36 -20.14 -2.84 -26.27
N GLN A 37 -19.33 -2.63 -25.22
CA GLN A 37 -19.72 -3.03 -23.86
C GLN A 37 -20.91 -2.22 -23.35
N ILE A 38 -20.89 -0.90 -23.56
CA ILE A 38 -21.98 0.01 -23.16
C ILE A 38 -23.25 -0.25 -23.96
N ALA A 39 -23.10 -0.48 -25.28
CA ALA A 39 -24.21 -0.74 -26.17
C ALA A 39 -24.90 -2.09 -25.87
N GLY A 40 -24.14 -3.06 -25.35
CA GLY A 40 -24.62 -4.42 -25.10
C GLY A 40 -24.49 -5.33 -26.32
N ARG A 41 -24.67 -6.65 -26.09
CA ARG A 41 -24.44 -7.69 -27.11
C ARG A 41 -25.39 -7.63 -28.30
N SER A 42 -26.58 -7.10 -28.11
CA SER A 42 -27.67 -7.02 -29.13
C SER A 42 -27.73 -5.70 -29.88
N ALA A 43 -26.82 -4.76 -29.60
CA ALA A 43 -26.82 -3.45 -30.24
C ALA A 43 -26.42 -3.52 -31.72
N THR A 44 -27.06 -2.69 -32.53
CA THR A 44 -26.70 -2.56 -33.94
C THR A 44 -25.37 -1.82 -34.13
N PRO A 45 -24.69 -2.03 -35.27
CA PRO A 45 -23.43 -1.33 -35.56
C PRO A 45 -23.54 0.21 -35.46
N GLU A 46 -24.69 0.77 -35.86
CA GLU A 46 -24.97 2.21 -35.82
C GLU A 46 -25.01 2.74 -34.39
N VAL A 47 -25.62 2.00 -33.46
CA VAL A 47 -25.68 2.35 -32.04
C VAL A 47 -24.29 2.33 -31.43
N VAL A 48 -23.49 1.31 -31.75
CA VAL A 48 -22.10 1.20 -31.28
C VAL A 48 -21.26 2.36 -31.82
N ALA A 49 -21.39 2.69 -33.12
CA ALA A 49 -20.68 3.81 -33.74
C ALA A 49 -21.07 5.16 -33.09
N GLY A 50 -22.37 5.38 -32.83
CA GLY A 50 -22.82 6.58 -32.12
C GLY A 50 -22.22 6.73 -30.72
N ILE A 51 -22.18 5.66 -29.93
CA ILE A 51 -21.55 5.65 -28.60
C ILE A 51 -20.05 5.92 -28.71
N ARG A 52 -19.37 5.31 -29.70
CA ARG A 52 -17.93 5.52 -29.93
C ARG A 52 -17.61 6.98 -30.17
N THR A 53 -18.39 7.63 -31.03
CA THR A 53 -18.22 9.07 -31.32
C THR A 53 -18.56 9.95 -30.11
N GLN A 54 -19.62 9.63 -29.35
CA GLN A 54 -19.97 10.36 -28.13
C GLN A 54 -18.87 10.29 -27.06
N LEU A 55 -18.21 9.13 -26.93
CA LEU A 55 -17.09 8.95 -26.00
C LEU A 55 -15.76 9.50 -26.55
N GLY A 56 -15.72 9.91 -27.82
CA GLY A 56 -14.51 10.38 -28.49
C GLY A 56 -13.46 9.29 -28.72
N LEU A 57 -13.88 8.02 -28.80
CA LEU A 57 -13.01 6.89 -29.05
C LEU A 57 -12.53 6.81 -30.51
N ASP A 58 -13.11 7.61 -31.41
CA ASP A 58 -12.69 7.78 -32.79
C ASP A 58 -11.51 8.75 -32.93
N LEU A 59 -11.18 9.49 -31.88
CA LEU A 59 -10.13 10.49 -31.90
C LEU A 59 -8.74 9.82 -31.82
N PRO A 60 -7.69 10.48 -32.30
CA PRO A 60 -6.33 10.04 -32.11
C PRO A 60 -5.98 9.93 -30.62
N PHE A 61 -5.07 9.00 -30.27
CA PHE A 61 -4.65 8.75 -28.90
C PHE A 61 -4.29 10.02 -28.10
N TYR A 62 -3.51 10.93 -28.71
CA TYR A 62 -3.06 12.15 -28.04
C TYR A 62 -4.21 13.11 -27.67
N GLU A 63 -5.28 13.15 -28.47
CA GLU A 63 -6.48 13.92 -28.14
C GLU A 63 -7.30 13.27 -27.02
N GLN A 64 -7.46 11.96 -27.07
CA GLN A 64 -8.15 11.20 -26.01
C GLN A 64 -7.43 11.39 -24.69
N TYR A 65 -6.11 11.20 -24.65
CA TYR A 65 -5.30 11.38 -23.45
C TYR A 65 -5.31 12.83 -22.95
N GLY A 66 -5.23 13.82 -23.86
CA GLY A 66 -5.32 15.22 -23.49
C GLY A 66 -6.66 15.59 -22.84
N ARG A 67 -7.78 15.07 -23.38
CA ARG A 67 -9.13 15.24 -22.77
C ARG A 67 -9.21 14.55 -21.40
N TYR A 68 -8.63 13.37 -21.27
CA TYR A 68 -8.56 12.69 -19.99
C TYR A 68 -7.81 13.52 -18.95
N LEU A 69 -6.62 14.06 -19.27
CA LEU A 69 -5.85 14.91 -18.37
C LEU A 69 -6.62 16.19 -17.99
N ALA A 70 -7.30 16.83 -18.96
CA ALA A 70 -8.10 18.02 -18.69
C ALA A 70 -9.24 17.75 -17.70
N LYS A 71 -9.92 16.61 -17.81
CA LYS A 71 -10.93 16.15 -16.87
C LYS A 71 -10.33 15.84 -15.50
N LEU A 72 -9.20 15.12 -15.49
CA LEU A 72 -8.50 14.76 -14.26
C LEU A 72 -8.13 15.97 -13.41
N VAL A 73 -7.63 17.05 -14.05
CA VAL A 73 -7.30 18.31 -13.35
C VAL A 73 -8.53 18.98 -12.75
N GLN A 74 -9.72 18.74 -13.33
CA GLN A 74 -11.00 19.23 -12.81
C GLN A 74 -11.60 18.31 -11.74
N GLY A 75 -10.93 17.20 -11.41
CA GLY A 75 -11.42 16.19 -10.47
C GLY A 75 -12.46 15.23 -11.06
N ASP A 76 -12.72 15.32 -12.38
CA ASP A 76 -13.62 14.41 -13.09
C ASP A 76 -12.86 13.12 -13.47
N LEU A 77 -13.13 12.04 -12.75
CA LEU A 77 -12.60 10.70 -13.02
C LEU A 77 -13.46 9.92 -14.03
N GLY A 78 -14.52 10.51 -14.54
CA GLY A 78 -15.45 9.89 -15.46
C GLY A 78 -16.51 9.04 -14.76
N ARG A 79 -17.27 8.30 -15.58
CA ARG A 79 -18.38 7.46 -15.13
C ARG A 79 -18.15 6.00 -15.49
N SER A 80 -18.39 5.11 -14.53
CA SER A 80 -18.34 3.66 -14.73
C SER A 80 -19.32 3.22 -15.84
N TYR A 81 -18.83 2.43 -16.76
CA TYR A 81 -19.65 1.88 -17.83
C TYR A 81 -20.58 0.77 -17.33
N ILE A 82 -20.17 0.04 -16.30
CA ILE A 82 -20.88 -1.11 -15.75
C ILE A 82 -21.82 -0.67 -14.62
N GLN A 83 -21.30 0.06 -13.63
CA GLN A 83 -22.07 0.46 -12.44
C GLN A 83 -22.91 1.72 -12.67
N ARG A 84 -22.67 2.45 -13.79
CA ARG A 84 -23.37 3.69 -14.17
C ARG A 84 -23.34 4.79 -13.10
N SER A 85 -22.35 4.75 -12.23
CA SER A 85 -22.09 5.72 -11.17
C SER A 85 -20.82 6.52 -11.46
N GLU A 86 -20.66 7.67 -10.82
CA GLU A 86 -19.43 8.45 -10.91
C GLU A 86 -18.27 7.67 -10.30
N VAL A 87 -17.12 7.61 -10.97
CA VAL A 87 -15.94 6.88 -10.50
C VAL A 87 -15.44 7.46 -9.18
N ALA A 88 -15.53 8.77 -9.00
CA ALA A 88 -15.16 9.45 -7.77
C ALA A 88 -15.98 8.96 -6.55
N GLU A 89 -17.29 8.73 -6.72
CA GLU A 89 -18.16 8.19 -5.67
C GLU A 89 -17.81 6.74 -5.34
N LEU A 90 -17.55 5.92 -6.37
CA LEU A 90 -17.15 4.53 -6.19
C LEU A 90 -15.84 4.42 -5.40
N ILE A 91 -14.84 5.23 -5.75
CA ILE A 91 -13.56 5.27 -5.04
C ILE A 91 -13.74 5.84 -3.63
N GLY A 92 -14.50 6.94 -3.49
CA GLY A 92 -14.75 7.57 -2.20
C GLY A 92 -15.36 6.63 -1.18
N SER A 93 -16.32 5.78 -1.59
CA SER A 93 -16.95 4.78 -0.72
C SER A 93 -15.99 3.66 -0.28
N ARG A 94 -14.93 3.39 -1.06
CA ARG A 94 -13.94 2.33 -0.82
C ARG A 94 -12.65 2.82 -0.15
N LEU A 95 -12.41 4.13 -0.19
CA LEU A 95 -11.17 4.74 0.34
C LEU A 95 -11.02 4.52 1.84
N ARG A 96 -12.09 4.82 2.60
CA ARG A 96 -12.06 4.67 4.06
C ARG A 96 -11.79 3.23 4.50
N PRO A 97 -12.48 2.19 4.01
CA PRO A 97 -12.15 0.81 4.32
C PRO A 97 -10.69 0.44 4.01
N SER A 98 -10.16 0.83 2.85
CA SER A 98 -8.76 0.55 2.52
C SER A 98 -7.78 1.25 3.45
N LEU A 99 -8.04 2.51 3.84
CA LEU A 99 -7.21 3.24 4.80
C LEU A 99 -7.24 2.61 6.19
N GLU A 100 -8.40 2.14 6.66
CA GLU A 100 -8.54 1.42 7.93
C GLU A 100 -7.73 0.12 7.92
N LEU A 101 -7.84 -0.68 6.86
CA LEU A 101 -7.09 -1.93 6.72
C LEU A 101 -5.58 -1.68 6.61
N MET A 102 -5.17 -0.68 5.83
CA MET A 102 -3.78 -0.28 5.69
C MET A 102 -3.18 0.14 7.05
N ALA A 103 -3.86 1.03 7.76
CA ALA A 103 -3.38 1.53 9.05
C ALA A 103 -3.27 0.40 10.09
N ALA A 104 -4.26 -0.49 10.16
CA ALA A 104 -4.24 -1.63 11.06
C ALA A 104 -3.16 -2.65 10.64
N GLY A 105 -3.01 -2.95 9.35
CA GLY A 105 -1.98 -3.84 8.82
C GLY A 105 -0.58 -3.36 9.16
N ILE A 106 -0.24 -2.11 8.83
CA ILE A 106 1.05 -1.48 9.18
C ILE A 106 1.24 -1.48 10.72
N GLY A 107 0.18 -1.18 11.48
CA GLY A 107 0.23 -1.22 12.94
C GLY A 107 0.64 -2.60 13.48
N PHE A 108 0.08 -3.68 12.95
CA PHE A 108 0.47 -5.04 13.32
C PHE A 108 1.86 -5.43 12.80
N GLU A 109 2.24 -5.02 11.59
CA GLU A 109 3.60 -5.21 11.06
C GLU A 109 4.65 -4.60 11.98
N LEU A 110 4.43 -3.36 12.41
CA LEU A 110 5.33 -2.66 13.32
C LEU A 110 5.36 -3.31 14.71
N LEU A 111 4.18 -3.59 15.28
CA LEU A 111 4.08 -4.17 16.62
C LEU A 111 4.79 -5.54 16.69
N ILE A 112 4.48 -6.41 15.76
CA ILE A 112 5.06 -7.76 15.70
C ILE A 112 6.54 -7.68 15.27
N GLY A 113 6.83 -6.95 14.19
CA GLY A 113 8.18 -6.89 13.62
C GLY A 113 9.20 -6.24 14.54
N ILE A 114 8.85 -5.10 15.17
CA ILE A 114 9.73 -4.46 16.16
C ILE A 114 9.92 -5.39 17.36
N GLY A 115 8.85 -5.98 17.88
CA GLY A 115 8.92 -6.89 19.01
C GLY A 115 9.85 -8.10 18.74
N LEU A 116 9.63 -8.78 17.61
CA LEU A 116 10.46 -9.91 17.19
C LEU A 116 11.92 -9.52 16.94
N GLY A 117 12.13 -8.37 16.26
CA GLY A 117 13.47 -7.85 15.98
C GLY A 117 14.28 -7.52 17.22
N VAL A 118 13.64 -6.86 18.20
CA VAL A 118 14.25 -6.55 19.50
C VAL A 118 14.65 -7.81 20.24
N ILE A 119 13.74 -8.79 20.37
CA ILE A 119 14.01 -10.06 21.08
C ILE A 119 15.14 -10.83 20.39
N ALA A 120 15.13 -10.92 19.06
CA ALA A 120 16.15 -11.57 18.26
C ALA A 120 17.54 -10.90 18.44
N ALA A 121 17.59 -9.56 18.41
CA ALA A 121 18.84 -8.80 18.61
C ALA A 121 19.43 -9.02 20.03
N LEU A 122 18.58 -8.99 21.04
CA LEU A 122 19.02 -9.19 22.45
C LEU A 122 19.47 -10.62 22.74
N ARG A 123 19.01 -11.60 21.95
CA ARG A 123 19.38 -13.01 22.05
C ARG A 123 20.23 -13.49 20.87
N ARG A 124 20.98 -12.58 20.26
CA ARG A 124 21.81 -12.81 19.07
C ARG A 124 22.62 -14.11 19.18
N GLY A 125 22.53 -14.94 18.14
CA GLY A 125 23.23 -16.23 18.03
C GLY A 125 22.60 -17.37 18.83
N GLY A 126 21.63 -17.11 19.70
CA GLY A 126 20.91 -18.11 20.46
C GLY A 126 19.79 -18.81 19.65
N VAL A 127 19.21 -19.85 20.25
CA VAL A 127 18.09 -20.62 19.65
C VAL A 127 16.90 -19.69 19.36
N ALA A 128 16.55 -18.80 20.28
CA ALA A 128 15.45 -17.87 20.09
C ALA A 128 15.66 -16.95 18.86
N ASP A 129 16.88 -16.44 18.66
CA ASP A 129 17.22 -15.64 17.48
C ASP A 129 16.99 -16.45 16.19
N LYS A 130 17.45 -17.69 16.14
CA LYS A 130 17.28 -18.57 14.97
C LYS A 130 15.81 -18.86 14.67
N ILE A 131 15.01 -19.18 15.70
CA ILE A 131 13.57 -19.45 15.55
C ILE A 131 12.82 -18.21 15.05
N LEU A 132 13.06 -17.04 15.66
CA LEU A 132 12.38 -15.81 15.27
C LEU A 132 12.76 -15.37 13.84
N MET A 133 14.01 -15.56 13.45
CA MET A 133 14.44 -15.28 12.07
C MET A 133 13.84 -16.28 11.09
N ALA A 134 13.76 -17.57 11.43
CA ALA A 134 13.08 -18.57 10.60
C ALA A 134 11.59 -18.21 10.41
N PHE A 135 10.89 -17.83 11.48
CA PHE A 135 9.51 -17.34 11.41
C PHE A 135 9.38 -16.12 10.50
N SER A 136 10.29 -15.16 10.62
CA SER A 136 10.33 -13.97 9.77
C SER A 136 10.52 -14.31 8.28
N PHE A 137 11.36 -15.29 7.97
CA PHE A 137 11.57 -15.77 6.60
C PHE A 137 10.34 -16.48 6.04
N ILE A 138 9.70 -17.34 6.85
CA ILE A 138 8.47 -18.04 6.46
C ILE A 138 7.36 -17.00 6.16
N GLY A 139 7.17 -16.00 7.03
CA GLY A 139 6.17 -14.97 6.84
C GLY A 139 6.33 -14.22 5.51
N VAL A 140 7.56 -13.77 5.22
CA VAL A 140 7.84 -13.05 3.96
C VAL A 140 7.74 -13.92 2.71
N SER A 141 8.05 -15.22 2.84
CA SER A 141 8.04 -16.16 1.72
C SER A 141 6.66 -16.76 1.44
N ALA A 142 5.74 -16.68 2.40
CA ALA A 142 4.41 -17.26 2.26
C ALA A 142 3.57 -16.44 1.25
N PRO A 143 2.93 -17.10 0.26
CA PRO A 143 2.00 -16.43 -0.61
C PRO A 143 0.82 -15.86 0.20
N GLN A 144 0.56 -14.56 0.01
CA GLN A 144 -0.42 -13.82 0.82
C GLN A 144 -1.82 -14.44 0.81
N PHE A 145 -2.26 -14.96 -0.35
CA PHE A 145 -3.58 -15.59 -0.47
C PHE A 145 -3.68 -16.89 0.34
N ILE A 146 -2.60 -17.69 0.39
CA ILE A 146 -2.57 -18.94 1.18
C ILE A 146 -2.68 -18.62 2.66
N ALA A 147 -1.90 -17.66 3.15
CA ALA A 147 -1.97 -17.24 4.55
C ALA A 147 -3.35 -16.69 4.91
N ALA A 148 -3.93 -15.85 4.05
CA ALA A 148 -5.28 -15.31 4.22
C ALA A 148 -6.34 -16.42 4.32
N MET A 149 -6.29 -17.38 3.40
CA MET A 149 -7.23 -18.53 3.39
C MET A 149 -7.05 -19.44 4.61
N LEU A 150 -5.80 -19.72 5.02
CA LEU A 150 -5.52 -20.51 6.21
C LEU A 150 -6.04 -19.83 7.48
N PHE A 151 -5.83 -18.52 7.60
CA PHE A 151 -6.31 -17.77 8.76
C PHE A 151 -7.83 -17.73 8.80
N LEU A 152 -8.47 -17.52 7.67
CA LEU A 152 -9.93 -17.57 7.54
C LEU A 152 -10.45 -18.96 7.91
N TYR A 153 -9.83 -20.02 7.40
CA TYR A 153 -10.22 -21.39 7.71
C TYR A 153 -10.09 -21.71 9.20
N PHE A 154 -8.92 -21.44 9.80
CA PHE A 154 -8.70 -21.81 11.20
C PHE A 154 -9.43 -20.89 12.17
N PHE A 155 -9.31 -19.58 12.02
CA PHE A 155 -9.80 -18.63 13.02
C PHE A 155 -11.27 -18.26 12.85
N ALA A 156 -11.78 -18.21 11.61
CA ALA A 156 -13.17 -17.89 11.37
C ALA A 156 -14.05 -19.16 11.25
N MET A 157 -13.63 -20.15 10.44
CA MET A 157 -14.47 -21.33 10.21
C MET A 157 -14.38 -22.36 11.35
N GLN A 158 -13.16 -22.75 11.77
CA GLN A 158 -13.00 -23.81 12.76
C GLN A 158 -13.21 -23.32 14.21
N LEU A 159 -12.62 -22.19 14.56
CA LEU A 159 -12.68 -21.65 15.92
C LEU A 159 -13.86 -20.69 16.14
N GLY A 160 -14.42 -20.12 15.08
CA GLY A 160 -15.53 -19.16 15.17
C GLY A 160 -15.17 -17.86 15.91
N TRP A 161 -13.88 -17.51 15.99
CA TRP A 161 -13.42 -16.33 16.73
C TRP A 161 -13.67 -15.02 15.98
N PHE A 162 -13.69 -15.09 14.66
CA PHE A 162 -13.85 -13.94 13.76
C PHE A 162 -14.93 -14.21 12.72
N PRO A 163 -15.55 -13.16 12.16
CA PRO A 163 -16.46 -13.30 11.05
C PRO A 163 -15.73 -13.83 9.80
N LEU A 164 -16.47 -14.52 8.93
CA LEU A 164 -15.94 -15.09 7.68
C LEU A 164 -15.53 -14.02 6.66
N GLY A 165 -15.94 -12.78 6.83
CA GLY A 165 -15.61 -11.67 5.96
C GLY A 165 -16.61 -10.53 6.06
N GLY A 166 -16.45 -9.57 5.14
CA GLY A 166 -17.28 -8.38 5.10
C GLY A 166 -16.66 -7.18 5.81
N TYR A 167 -17.44 -6.12 5.97
CA TYR A 167 -17.04 -4.86 6.55
C TYR A 167 -17.98 -4.49 7.69
N GLY A 168 -17.43 -4.07 8.81
CA GLY A 168 -18.23 -3.76 10.00
C GLY A 168 -17.38 -3.26 11.15
N GLY A 169 -17.57 -3.85 12.34
CA GLY A 169 -16.81 -3.52 13.52
C GLY A 169 -15.36 -4.01 13.52
N PRO A 170 -14.64 -3.79 14.64
CA PRO A 170 -13.23 -4.20 14.77
C PRO A 170 -12.99 -5.69 14.50
N GLU A 171 -13.99 -6.54 14.79
CA GLU A 171 -13.91 -7.98 14.56
C GLU A 171 -13.72 -8.36 13.10
N HIS A 172 -14.24 -7.56 12.16
CA HIS A 172 -14.05 -7.76 10.72
C HIS A 172 -12.66 -7.30 10.28
N LEU A 173 -12.09 -6.28 10.95
CA LEU A 173 -10.79 -5.70 10.62
C LEU A 173 -9.60 -6.54 11.12
N LEU A 174 -9.77 -7.18 12.29
CA LEU A 174 -8.63 -7.83 12.98
C LEU A 174 -7.97 -8.93 12.16
N LEU A 175 -8.75 -9.86 11.61
CA LEU A 175 -8.18 -11.00 10.91
C LEU A 175 -7.48 -10.64 9.59
N PRO A 176 -8.06 -9.80 8.70
CA PRO A 176 -7.36 -9.26 7.55
C PRO A 176 -6.08 -8.48 7.91
N ALA A 177 -6.16 -7.61 8.93
CA ALA A 177 -5.02 -6.81 9.37
C ALA A 177 -3.90 -7.65 10.00
N LEU A 178 -4.25 -8.68 10.80
CA LEU A 178 -3.29 -9.66 11.32
C LEU A 178 -2.62 -10.46 10.22
N THR A 179 -3.36 -10.81 9.17
CA THR A 179 -2.78 -11.50 8.00
C THR A 179 -1.66 -10.67 7.37
N LEU A 180 -1.93 -9.37 7.11
CA LEU A 180 -0.92 -8.43 6.62
C LEU A 180 0.22 -8.29 7.63
N GLY A 181 -0.13 -8.06 8.90
CA GLY A 181 0.82 -7.82 9.96
C GLY A 181 1.82 -8.94 10.18
N ILE A 182 1.37 -10.19 10.17
CA ILE A 182 2.25 -11.35 10.36
C ILE A 182 3.17 -11.52 9.14
N LEU A 183 2.65 -11.40 7.93
CA LEU A 183 3.44 -11.56 6.71
C LEU A 183 4.49 -10.45 6.57
N GLY A 184 4.10 -9.19 6.74
CA GLY A 184 4.98 -8.04 6.60
C GLY A 184 5.96 -7.88 7.76
N SER A 185 5.62 -8.35 8.97
CA SER A 185 6.48 -8.24 10.15
C SER A 185 7.89 -8.83 9.97
N GLY A 186 8.03 -9.78 9.04
CA GLY A 186 9.31 -10.38 8.72
C GLY A 186 10.33 -9.41 8.15
N TRP A 187 9.92 -8.40 7.38
CA TRP A 187 10.79 -7.34 6.89
C TRP A 187 11.27 -6.44 8.03
N TYR A 188 10.33 -5.99 8.86
CA TYR A 188 10.60 -5.12 10.00
C TYR A 188 11.48 -5.80 11.05
N SER A 189 11.21 -7.07 11.37
CA SER A 189 11.99 -7.80 12.38
C SER A 189 13.46 -7.95 11.99
N ARG A 190 13.75 -8.22 10.73
CA ARG A 190 15.13 -8.31 10.24
C ARG A 190 15.83 -6.96 10.24
N MET A 191 15.13 -5.89 9.80
CA MET A 191 15.69 -4.54 9.83
C MET A 191 16.01 -4.09 11.25
N VAL A 192 15.04 -4.20 12.17
CA VAL A 192 15.20 -3.82 13.57
C VAL A 192 16.31 -4.64 14.23
N ARG A 193 16.35 -5.96 14.00
CA ARG A 193 17.42 -6.82 14.52
C ARG A 193 18.80 -6.34 14.05
N SER A 194 18.98 -6.12 12.77
CA SER A 194 20.25 -5.67 12.20
C SER A 194 20.69 -4.34 12.78
N SER A 195 19.80 -3.35 12.76
CA SER A 195 20.06 -2.02 13.28
C SER A 195 20.33 -2.01 14.80
N MET A 196 19.58 -2.79 15.58
CA MET A 196 19.84 -2.92 17.01
C MET A 196 21.23 -3.52 17.29
N ILE A 197 21.65 -4.52 16.54
CA ILE A 197 22.99 -5.11 16.71
C ILE A 197 24.06 -4.07 16.43
N GLU A 198 23.92 -3.26 15.39
CA GLU A 198 24.84 -2.17 15.05
C GLU A 198 24.89 -1.12 16.17
N VAL A 199 23.74 -0.59 16.59
CA VAL A 199 23.64 0.44 17.63
C VAL A 199 24.20 -0.06 18.98
N LEU A 200 23.99 -1.33 19.34
CA LEU A 200 24.49 -1.90 20.60
C LEU A 200 26.04 -1.86 20.72
N HIS A 201 26.76 -1.75 19.60
CA HIS A 201 28.23 -1.68 19.56
C HIS A 201 28.77 -0.24 19.50
N GLN A 202 27.92 0.77 19.44
CA GLN A 202 28.32 2.18 19.38
C GLN A 202 28.90 2.68 20.71
N ASP A 203 29.84 3.64 20.66
CA ASP A 203 30.56 4.14 21.83
C ASP A 203 29.65 4.87 22.84
N PHE A 204 28.59 5.53 22.38
CA PHE A 204 27.66 6.18 23.32
C PHE A 204 26.88 5.16 24.16
N ILE A 205 26.68 3.93 23.68
CA ILE A 205 26.09 2.83 24.46
C ILE A 205 27.08 2.34 25.52
N ARG A 206 28.37 2.24 25.18
CA ARG A 206 29.43 1.92 26.16
C ARG A 206 29.46 2.98 27.27
N THR A 207 29.39 4.25 26.90
CA THR A 207 29.35 5.38 27.86
C THR A 207 28.10 5.31 28.74
N ALA A 208 26.93 5.02 28.18
CA ALA A 208 25.70 4.90 28.96
C ALA A 208 25.77 3.76 29.98
N ARG A 209 26.39 2.64 29.64
CA ARG A 209 26.64 1.52 30.57
C ARG A 209 27.67 1.91 31.65
N ALA A 210 28.74 2.59 31.27
CA ALA A 210 29.77 3.06 32.22
C ALA A 210 29.20 4.06 33.27
N LYS A 211 28.16 4.82 32.90
CA LYS A 211 27.40 5.70 33.82
C LYS A 211 26.43 4.94 34.74
N GLY A 212 26.42 3.59 34.73
CA GLY A 212 25.62 2.79 35.64
C GLY A 212 24.14 2.66 35.23
N LEU A 213 23.75 3.01 34.01
CA LEU A 213 22.38 2.86 33.57
C LEU A 213 21.99 1.38 33.46
N SER A 214 20.81 1.04 33.98
CA SER A 214 20.27 -0.34 33.87
C SER A 214 20.09 -0.76 32.42
N ARG A 215 20.25 -2.08 32.14
CA ARG A 215 20.15 -2.66 30.79
C ARG A 215 18.86 -2.26 30.07
N GLY A 216 17.71 -2.32 30.76
CA GLY A 216 16.41 -1.94 30.19
C GLY A 216 16.38 -0.46 29.79
N ARG A 217 16.92 0.44 30.65
CA ARG A 217 16.98 1.88 30.34
C ARG A 217 17.90 2.15 29.17
N VAL A 218 19.03 1.48 29.06
CA VAL A 218 19.92 1.59 27.88
C VAL A 218 19.21 1.17 26.62
N ILE A 219 18.49 0.02 26.64
CA ILE A 219 17.77 -0.48 25.47
C ILE A 219 16.65 0.48 25.05
N LEU A 220 15.74 0.84 25.97
CA LEU A 220 14.54 1.60 25.62
C LEU A 220 14.84 3.07 25.31
N ARG A 221 15.85 3.68 25.96
CA ARG A 221 16.11 5.11 25.84
C ARG A 221 17.27 5.47 24.90
N HIS A 222 18.18 4.53 24.65
CA HIS A 222 19.38 4.80 23.85
C HIS A 222 19.49 3.90 22.60
N VAL A 223 19.16 2.62 22.71
CA VAL A 223 19.29 1.69 21.57
C VAL A 223 18.10 1.76 20.65
N LEU A 224 16.90 1.51 21.16
CA LEU A 224 15.69 1.38 20.37
C LEU A 224 15.36 2.63 19.54
N PRO A 225 15.39 3.86 20.09
CA PRO A 225 15.09 5.05 19.29
C PRO A 225 16.02 5.25 18.10
N ASN A 226 17.31 4.85 18.24
CA ASN A 226 18.26 4.92 17.13
C ASN A 226 18.10 3.74 16.16
N ALA A 227 17.72 2.58 16.67
CA ALA A 227 17.56 1.36 15.86
C ALA A 227 16.30 1.36 14.99
N ILE A 228 15.25 2.11 15.35
CA ILE A 228 14.02 2.21 14.53
C ILE A 228 14.09 3.27 13.44
N VAL A 229 15.11 4.11 13.37
CA VAL A 229 15.25 5.13 12.31
C VAL A 229 15.10 4.52 10.90
N PRO A 230 15.73 3.39 10.55
CA PRO A 230 15.57 2.75 9.24
C PRO A 230 14.17 2.17 8.96
N VAL A 231 13.31 2.04 9.99
CA VAL A 231 11.93 1.58 9.85
C VAL A 231 11.03 2.65 9.19
N ILE A 232 11.34 3.93 9.39
CA ILE A 232 10.52 5.05 8.89
C ILE A 232 10.37 5.04 7.36
N PRO A 233 11.46 4.92 6.57
CA PRO A 233 11.34 4.78 5.12
C PRO A 233 10.52 3.55 4.70
N MET A 234 10.61 2.45 5.45
CA MET A 234 9.86 1.23 5.15
C MET A 234 8.35 1.46 5.28
N ILE A 235 7.89 2.20 6.29
CA ILE A 235 6.48 2.59 6.43
C ILE A 235 5.99 3.35 5.19
N GLY A 236 6.81 4.27 4.66
CA GLY A 236 6.48 5.00 3.44
C GLY A 236 6.31 4.08 2.23
N ILE A 237 7.16 3.06 2.10
CA ILE A 237 7.06 2.03 1.06
C ILE A 237 5.77 1.22 1.23
N ASP A 238 5.45 0.80 2.47
CA ASP A 238 4.25 -0.01 2.74
C ASP A 238 2.97 0.78 2.47
N ILE A 239 2.91 2.07 2.83
CA ILE A 239 1.80 2.94 2.44
C ILE A 239 1.61 2.90 0.92
N GLY A 240 2.71 2.99 0.15
CA GLY A 240 2.68 2.89 -1.30
C GLY A 240 2.15 1.54 -1.78
N ILE A 241 2.70 0.44 -1.27
CA ILE A 241 2.30 -0.92 -1.65
C ILE A 241 0.82 -1.17 -1.31
N PHE A 242 0.38 -0.79 -0.13
CA PHE A 242 -0.98 -1.02 0.34
C PHE A 242 -2.01 -0.15 -0.39
N MET A 243 -1.66 1.07 -0.74
CA MET A 243 -2.50 1.93 -1.57
C MET A 243 -2.54 1.47 -3.04
N GLY A 244 -1.49 0.79 -3.52
CA GLY A 244 -1.48 0.16 -4.85
C GLY A 244 -2.40 -1.06 -4.97
N GLY A 245 -2.84 -1.62 -3.84
CA GLY A 245 -3.91 -2.60 -3.76
C GLY A 245 -3.64 -3.77 -2.84
N LEU A 246 -4.36 -3.79 -1.74
CA LEU A 246 -4.54 -4.97 -0.90
C LEU A 246 -5.51 -5.98 -1.55
N VAL A 247 -5.50 -6.05 -2.89
CA VAL A 247 -6.47 -6.80 -3.72
C VAL A 247 -6.72 -8.20 -3.20
N VAL A 248 -5.64 -8.90 -2.85
CA VAL A 248 -5.71 -10.31 -2.42
C VAL A 248 -6.43 -10.43 -1.07
N VAL A 249 -6.01 -9.65 -0.09
CA VAL A 249 -6.60 -9.70 1.27
C VAL A 249 -8.02 -9.16 1.25
N GLU A 250 -8.26 -8.04 0.56
CA GLU A 250 -9.59 -7.48 0.40
C GLU A 250 -10.55 -8.45 -0.28
N SER A 251 -10.10 -9.20 -1.29
CA SER A 251 -10.94 -10.18 -1.98
C SER A 251 -11.20 -11.42 -1.14
N VAL A 252 -10.20 -11.96 -0.45
CA VAL A 252 -10.36 -13.18 0.37
C VAL A 252 -11.29 -12.92 1.55
N PHE A 253 -11.16 -11.76 2.21
CA PHE A 253 -12.00 -11.42 3.36
C PHE A 253 -13.28 -10.67 3.00
N GLY A 254 -13.58 -10.45 1.70
CA GLY A 254 -14.75 -9.68 1.28
C GLY A 254 -14.73 -8.23 1.79
N TRP A 255 -13.54 -7.67 1.99
CA TRP A 255 -13.34 -6.30 2.49
C TRP A 255 -13.55 -5.29 1.35
N PRO A 256 -14.48 -4.32 1.47
CA PRO A 256 -14.85 -3.44 0.38
C PRO A 256 -13.84 -2.32 0.16
N GLY A 257 -12.63 -2.67 -0.26
CA GLY A 257 -11.54 -1.72 -0.49
C GLY A 257 -11.34 -1.31 -1.95
N ILE A 258 -10.37 -0.42 -2.17
CA ILE A 258 -9.98 0.09 -3.49
C ILE A 258 -9.37 -1.01 -4.35
N GLY A 259 -8.59 -1.92 -3.78
CA GLY A 259 -8.01 -3.04 -4.50
C GLY A 259 -9.07 -4.03 -4.99
N GLN A 260 -10.10 -4.30 -4.18
CA GLN A 260 -11.25 -5.11 -4.62
C GLN A 260 -12.00 -4.42 -5.75
N LEU A 261 -12.20 -3.09 -5.67
CA LEU A 261 -12.83 -2.32 -6.74
C LEU A 261 -12.01 -2.40 -8.04
N ALA A 262 -10.68 -2.25 -7.94
CA ALA A 262 -9.77 -2.41 -9.08
C ALA A 262 -9.91 -3.79 -9.73
N TRP A 263 -9.92 -4.85 -8.92
CA TRP A 263 -10.05 -6.22 -9.40
C TRP A 263 -11.38 -6.46 -10.13
N GLN A 264 -12.48 -5.99 -9.55
CA GLN A 264 -13.81 -6.07 -10.18
C GLN A 264 -13.84 -5.32 -11.52
N ALA A 265 -13.27 -4.10 -11.55
CA ALA A 265 -13.21 -3.30 -12.76
C ALA A 265 -12.36 -3.97 -13.86
N ILE A 266 -11.25 -4.62 -13.51
CA ILE A 266 -10.40 -5.37 -14.46
C ILE A 266 -11.19 -6.55 -15.05
N GLN A 267 -11.87 -7.33 -14.21
CA GLN A 267 -12.66 -8.48 -14.68
C GLN A 267 -13.81 -8.07 -15.61
N GLN A 268 -14.39 -6.90 -15.38
CA GLN A 268 -15.50 -6.35 -16.15
C GLN A 268 -15.04 -5.43 -17.30
N VAL A 269 -13.73 -5.18 -17.42
CA VAL A 269 -13.13 -4.24 -18.37
C VAL A 269 -13.75 -2.83 -18.27
N ASP A 270 -14.04 -2.40 -17.04
CA ASP A 270 -14.59 -1.07 -16.78
C ASP A 270 -13.45 -0.02 -16.79
N ILE A 271 -13.13 0.46 -17.98
CA ILE A 271 -11.97 1.33 -18.24
C ILE A 271 -11.93 2.57 -17.35
N PRO A 272 -13.03 3.35 -17.20
CA PRO A 272 -12.99 4.53 -16.34
C PRO A 272 -12.63 4.21 -14.88
N VAL A 273 -13.16 3.11 -14.35
CA VAL A 273 -12.86 2.70 -12.97
C VAL A 273 -11.40 2.24 -12.85
N ILE A 274 -10.87 1.47 -13.83
CA ILE A 274 -9.47 1.04 -13.82
C ILE A 274 -8.54 2.26 -13.81
N VAL A 275 -8.76 3.21 -14.72
CA VAL A 275 -7.94 4.44 -14.81
C VAL A 275 -8.07 5.28 -13.55
N GLY A 276 -9.30 5.47 -13.06
CA GLY A 276 -9.56 6.25 -11.84
C GLY A 276 -8.88 5.67 -10.62
N VAL A 277 -9.03 4.34 -10.38
CA VAL A 277 -8.38 3.66 -9.25
C VAL A 277 -6.86 3.72 -9.37
N THR A 278 -6.30 3.42 -10.55
CA THR A 278 -4.85 3.48 -10.77
C THR A 278 -4.30 4.88 -10.51
N THR A 279 -5.01 5.93 -10.97
CA THR A 279 -4.61 7.31 -10.75
C THR A 279 -4.66 7.70 -9.27
N VAL A 280 -5.74 7.37 -8.57
CA VAL A 280 -5.87 7.65 -7.13
C VAL A 280 -4.83 6.90 -6.32
N SER A 281 -4.57 5.62 -6.65
CA SER A 281 -3.50 4.84 -6.02
C SER A 281 -2.12 5.47 -6.27
N ALA A 282 -1.84 5.90 -7.49
CA ALA A 282 -0.58 6.58 -7.82
C ALA A 282 -0.40 7.89 -7.03
N VAL A 283 -1.45 8.69 -6.91
CA VAL A 283 -1.44 9.91 -6.07
C VAL A 283 -1.17 9.56 -4.61
N ALA A 284 -1.83 8.54 -4.09
CA ALA A 284 -1.64 8.11 -2.71
C ALA A 284 -0.22 7.57 -2.44
N ILE A 285 0.37 6.81 -3.38
CA ILE A 285 1.76 6.34 -3.32
C ILE A 285 2.71 7.55 -3.27
N VAL A 286 2.52 8.51 -4.16
CA VAL A 286 3.34 9.73 -4.23
C VAL A 286 3.24 10.54 -2.93
N LEU A 287 2.04 10.71 -2.40
CA LEU A 287 1.80 11.40 -1.13
C LEU A 287 2.42 10.65 0.05
N GLY A 288 2.29 9.33 0.10
CA GLY A 288 2.90 8.48 1.13
C GLY A 288 4.42 8.60 1.14
N ASN A 289 5.06 8.54 -0.02
CA ASN A 289 6.50 8.73 -0.16
C ASN A 289 6.93 10.16 0.22
N LEU A 290 6.17 11.17 -0.18
CA LEU A 290 6.45 12.56 0.19
C LEU A 290 6.36 12.77 1.71
N LEU A 291 5.35 12.20 2.35
CA LEU A 291 5.21 12.22 3.80
C LEU A 291 6.38 11.54 4.49
N ALA A 292 6.81 10.36 4.02
CA ALA A 292 7.99 9.67 4.54
C ALA A 292 9.25 10.53 4.41
N ASP A 293 9.48 11.14 3.24
CA ASP A 293 10.61 12.03 3.00
C ASP A 293 10.62 13.28 3.89
N LEU A 294 9.45 13.79 4.29
CA LEU A 294 9.31 14.92 5.19
C LEU A 294 9.52 14.54 6.66
N VAL A 295 9.13 13.31 7.05
CA VAL A 295 9.27 12.82 8.42
C VAL A 295 10.71 12.42 8.74
N ILE A 296 11.45 11.85 7.79
CA ILE A 296 12.83 11.38 7.99
C ILE A 296 13.75 12.45 8.61
N PRO A 297 13.84 13.69 8.07
CA PRO A 297 14.70 14.73 8.64
C PRO A 297 14.26 15.23 10.03
N LEU A 298 12.97 15.05 10.37
CA LEU A 298 12.45 15.42 11.70
C LEU A 298 12.90 14.41 12.78
N VAL A 299 13.07 13.14 12.38
CA VAL A 299 13.47 12.06 13.29
C VAL A 299 15.00 11.91 13.37
N ASP A 300 15.69 12.07 12.25
CA ASP A 300 17.16 12.07 12.22
C ASP A 300 17.71 13.36 11.58
N PRO A 301 18.04 14.38 12.41
CA PRO A 301 18.61 15.64 11.95
C PRO A 301 19.99 15.50 11.27
N ARG A 302 20.64 14.34 11.36
CA ARG A 302 21.95 14.07 10.75
C ARG A 302 21.87 13.83 9.24
N ILE A 303 20.67 13.54 8.74
CA ILE A 303 20.43 13.38 7.30
C ILE A 303 20.39 14.78 6.68
N ASP A 304 21.49 15.17 6.05
CA ASP A 304 21.64 16.48 5.40
C ASP A 304 20.77 16.53 4.13
N VAL A 305 19.61 17.14 4.26
CA VAL A 305 18.63 17.38 3.18
C VAL A 305 19.22 18.16 1.99
N LYS A 306 20.44 18.71 2.14
CA LYS A 306 21.12 19.50 1.10
C LYS A 306 21.91 18.64 0.09
N LYS A 307 22.11 17.33 0.34
CA LYS A 307 22.95 16.47 -0.49
C LYS A 307 22.18 15.53 -1.43
N HIS A 308 20.87 15.53 -1.37
CA HIS A 308 19.98 14.78 -2.24
C HIS A 308 18.97 15.73 -2.90
#